data_75c1c6aa004878ed4422025e3385d643
#
_entry.id   75c1c6aa004878ed4422025e3385d643
#
_cell.length_a   1.000
_cell.length_b   1.000
_cell.length_c   1.000
_cell.angle_alpha   90.00
_cell.angle_beta   90.00
_cell.angle_gamma   90.00
#
_symmetry.space_group_name_H-M   'P 1'
#
loop_
_entity.id
_entity.type
_entity.pdbx_description
1 polymer ?
#
loop_
_entity_poly.entity_id
_entity_poly.type
_entity_poly.pdbx_seq_one_letter_code
_entity_poly.pdbx_strand_id
1 'polypeptide(L)'
;MKCGFDSRWTYMKYDFDTVIDRRNTGSVKWDVRDNELPMWVADMDFRTAPEIMQAIQKRMDNGIFGYSTIPDEWALSYVHWWEKRHSLKTDPSWFSFCTGVIPIISCAIREFTETGDNVLIQSPVYNAFFNIIRNNGRRVLESELTYRDGAYSMDFADLETKLSDPKTKMFVLCNPHNPVGRIWSRDELDKVGELCHKHGVLVISDEIHCDITDPDILYTPFASVSECCRENSITAMAPTKCFNIAGIQSAAAMTPNPDLRKRMAKALYLNLANEANAFAVDATIAAFEHGEQWLDQMRSYVFENKQVVLDYVRKNIPKLYVVPSRAT
;
A
#
# COMPACT_ATOMS: atom_id res chain seq x y z
N MET A 1 20.45 -24.87 -24.62
CA MET A 1 21.49 -24.19 -23.81
C MET A 1 21.06 -24.32 -22.36
N LYS A 2 21.84 -25.04 -21.54
CA LYS A 2 21.57 -25.13 -20.11
C LYS A 2 21.93 -23.76 -19.51
N CYS A 3 20.95 -22.98 -19.06
CA CYS A 3 21.19 -21.88 -18.15
C CYS A 3 21.82 -22.44 -16.88
N GLY A 4 23.04 -21.98 -16.55
CA GLY A 4 23.69 -22.37 -15.31
C GLY A 4 22.81 -21.90 -14.15
N PHE A 5 22.33 -22.85 -13.39
CA PHE A 5 21.67 -22.58 -12.10
C PHE A 5 22.71 -21.97 -11.17
N ASP A 6 22.53 -20.69 -10.86
CA ASP A 6 23.37 -19.98 -9.89
C ASP A 6 23.06 -20.54 -8.49
N SER A 7 24.10 -20.86 -7.73
CA SER A 7 24.05 -21.52 -6.42
C SER A 7 23.27 -20.72 -5.33
N ARG A 8 22.78 -19.54 -5.65
CA ARG A 8 21.98 -18.67 -4.75
C ARG A 8 20.59 -19.22 -4.45
N TRP A 9 20.02 -20.06 -5.32
CA TRP A 9 18.67 -20.64 -5.18
C TRP A 9 18.60 -21.79 -4.16
N THR A 10 19.72 -22.28 -3.67
CA THR A 10 19.77 -23.46 -2.79
C THR A 10 19.24 -23.20 -1.36
N TYR A 11 18.88 -21.96 -1.02
CA TYR A 11 18.46 -21.57 0.32
C TYR A 11 17.03 -21.01 0.42
N MET A 12 16.26 -20.96 -0.69
CA MET A 12 14.87 -20.51 -0.62
C MET A 12 13.99 -21.62 -0.01
N LYS A 13 13.32 -21.29 1.10
CA LYS A 13 12.34 -22.16 1.75
C LYS A 13 11.02 -22.21 0.99
N TYR A 14 10.69 -21.13 0.24
CA TYR A 14 9.42 -20.95 -0.45
C TYR A 14 9.58 -21.06 -1.95
N ASP A 15 8.54 -21.60 -2.61
CA ASP A 15 8.52 -21.79 -4.06
C ASP A 15 7.86 -20.60 -4.75
N PHE A 16 8.65 -19.82 -5.50
CA PHE A 16 8.17 -18.71 -6.34
C PHE A 16 8.29 -19.03 -7.85
N ASP A 17 8.86 -20.17 -8.21
CA ASP A 17 9.13 -20.55 -9.61
C ASP A 17 8.02 -21.38 -10.24
N THR A 18 7.24 -22.13 -9.45
CA THR A 18 6.16 -22.96 -9.97
C THR A 18 5.10 -22.08 -10.64
N VAL A 19 4.94 -22.26 -11.96
CA VAL A 19 3.91 -21.57 -12.73
C VAL A 19 2.54 -22.11 -12.37
N ILE A 20 1.69 -21.26 -11.85
CA ILE A 20 0.30 -21.60 -11.52
C ILE A 20 -0.61 -21.07 -12.63
N ASP A 21 -1.33 -21.97 -13.31
CA ASP A 21 -2.33 -21.57 -14.29
C ASP A 21 -3.52 -20.91 -13.57
N ARG A 22 -3.72 -19.63 -13.84
CA ARG A 22 -4.80 -18.82 -13.27
C ARG A 22 -5.92 -18.49 -14.26
N ARG A 23 -5.85 -19.03 -15.50
CA ARG A 23 -6.92 -18.86 -16.48
C ARG A 23 -8.15 -19.63 -16.02
N ASN A 24 -9.33 -19.08 -16.26
CA ASN A 24 -10.62 -19.67 -15.86
C ASN A 24 -10.78 -19.93 -14.35
N THR A 25 -10.05 -19.18 -13.51
CA THR A 25 -10.15 -19.26 -12.04
C THR A 25 -10.93 -18.09 -11.41
N GLY A 26 -11.57 -17.24 -12.23
CA GLY A 26 -12.20 -16.00 -11.76
C GLY A 26 -11.20 -14.86 -11.43
N SER A 27 -9.94 -15.03 -11.85
CA SER A 27 -8.91 -13.99 -11.64
C SER A 27 -9.12 -12.81 -12.57
N VAL A 28 -9.35 -11.62 -12.01
CA VAL A 28 -9.46 -10.36 -12.79
C VAL A 28 -8.21 -10.10 -13.62
N LYS A 29 -7.02 -10.42 -13.11
CA LYS A 29 -5.75 -10.26 -13.82
C LYS A 29 -5.68 -11.16 -15.06
N TRP A 30 -6.15 -12.40 -14.94
CA TRP A 30 -6.04 -13.44 -15.98
C TRP A 30 -7.30 -13.58 -16.86
N ASP A 31 -8.29 -12.70 -16.69
CA ASP A 31 -9.42 -12.55 -17.61
C ASP A 31 -8.98 -11.74 -18.86
N VAL A 32 -8.12 -12.36 -19.65
CA VAL A 32 -7.48 -11.82 -20.85
C VAL A 32 -7.52 -12.85 -21.98
N ARG A 33 -7.21 -12.44 -23.20
CA ARG A 33 -7.17 -13.34 -24.37
C ARG A 33 -6.03 -14.34 -24.23
N ASP A 34 -6.14 -15.48 -24.90
CA ASP A 34 -5.17 -16.60 -24.80
C ASP A 34 -3.72 -16.21 -25.14
N ASN A 35 -3.53 -15.23 -26.02
CA ASN A 35 -2.22 -14.76 -26.45
C ASN A 35 -1.73 -13.52 -25.70
N GLU A 36 -2.41 -13.11 -24.63
CA GLU A 36 -2.03 -11.97 -23.81
C GLU A 36 -1.33 -12.41 -22.52
N LEU A 37 -0.25 -11.72 -22.18
CA LEU A 37 0.43 -11.83 -20.87
C LEU A 37 -0.01 -10.65 -20.00
N PRO A 38 -0.85 -10.87 -18.98
CA PRO A 38 -1.32 -9.77 -18.14
C PRO A 38 -0.23 -9.30 -17.18
N MET A 39 0.01 -7.98 -17.17
CA MET A 39 0.98 -7.34 -16.26
C MET A 39 0.43 -6.04 -15.64
N TRP A 40 -0.89 -5.87 -15.60
CA TRP A 40 -1.57 -4.62 -15.25
C TRP A 40 -2.13 -4.58 -13.82
N VAL A 41 -2.30 -5.73 -13.17
CA VAL A 41 -2.74 -5.85 -11.78
C VAL A 41 -1.56 -6.27 -10.91
N ALA A 42 -1.45 -5.67 -9.74
CA ALA A 42 -0.34 -5.88 -8.81
C ALA A 42 -0.48 -7.15 -7.94
N ASP A 43 -1.43 -8.06 -8.21
CA ASP A 43 -1.42 -9.38 -7.58
C ASP A 43 -0.36 -10.29 -8.23
N MET A 44 0.31 -11.07 -7.39
CA MET A 44 1.41 -11.92 -7.80
C MET A 44 0.91 -13.27 -8.33
N ASP A 45 1.73 -13.97 -9.12
CA ASP A 45 1.35 -15.26 -9.74
C ASP A 45 1.91 -16.48 -8.98
N PHE A 46 2.36 -16.31 -7.76
CA PHE A 46 2.75 -17.37 -6.84
C PHE A 46 1.89 -17.35 -5.57
N ARG A 47 1.92 -18.47 -4.84
CA ARG A 47 1.11 -18.62 -3.62
C ARG A 47 1.53 -17.67 -2.53
N THR A 48 0.56 -17.24 -1.72
CA THR A 48 0.84 -16.53 -0.46
C THR A 48 1.59 -17.42 0.54
N ALA A 49 2.03 -16.84 1.64
CA ALA A 49 2.73 -17.54 2.71
C ALA A 49 1.95 -18.76 3.22
N PRO A 50 2.58 -19.93 3.40
CA PRO A 50 1.93 -21.13 3.92
C PRO A 50 1.25 -20.90 5.28
N GLU A 51 1.81 -20.04 6.11
CA GLU A 51 1.29 -19.69 7.43
C GLU A 51 -0.09 -19.01 7.32
N ILE A 52 -0.28 -18.16 6.31
CA ILE A 52 -1.58 -17.54 6.01
C ILE A 52 -2.58 -18.59 5.51
N MET A 53 -2.12 -19.48 4.61
CA MET A 53 -2.97 -20.56 4.11
C MET A 53 -3.45 -21.47 5.23
N GLN A 54 -2.59 -21.80 6.19
CA GLN A 54 -2.94 -22.60 7.37
C GLN A 54 -3.97 -21.91 8.27
N ALA A 55 -3.83 -20.61 8.50
CA ALA A 55 -4.79 -19.84 9.28
C ALA A 55 -6.18 -19.81 8.63
N ILE A 56 -6.23 -19.61 7.31
CA ILE A 56 -7.48 -19.66 6.53
C ILE A 56 -8.09 -21.07 6.58
N GLN A 57 -7.27 -22.11 6.39
CA GLN A 57 -7.73 -23.50 6.42
C GLN A 57 -8.34 -23.86 7.78
N LYS A 58 -7.70 -23.46 8.89
CA LYS A 58 -8.23 -23.66 10.23
C LYS A 58 -9.62 -23.00 10.41
N ARG A 59 -9.83 -21.84 9.81
CA ARG A 59 -11.14 -21.19 9.82
C ARG A 59 -12.16 -21.94 8.96
N MET A 60 -11.73 -22.47 7.82
CA MET A 60 -12.59 -23.30 6.95
C MET A 60 -13.02 -24.60 7.63
N ASP A 61 -12.13 -25.23 8.38
CA ASP A 61 -12.41 -26.50 9.08
C ASP A 61 -13.49 -26.36 10.15
N ASN A 62 -13.70 -25.15 10.69
CA ASN A 62 -14.82 -24.85 11.57
C ASN A 62 -16.19 -24.93 10.85
N GLY A 63 -16.24 -24.61 9.55
CA GLY A 63 -17.42 -24.73 8.70
C GLY A 63 -18.54 -23.73 9.00
N ILE A 64 -18.36 -22.75 9.91
CA ILE A 64 -19.34 -21.73 10.27
C ILE A 64 -18.78 -20.34 9.92
N PHE A 65 -19.37 -19.68 8.91
CA PHE A 65 -18.95 -18.39 8.37
C PHE A 65 -19.89 -17.27 8.80
N GLY A 66 -20.07 -17.11 10.13
CA GLY A 66 -20.83 -16.02 10.72
C GLY A 66 -20.07 -14.70 10.77
N TYR A 67 -20.64 -13.71 11.49
CA TYR A 67 -19.99 -12.43 11.72
C TYR A 67 -18.69 -12.60 12.53
N SER A 68 -17.66 -11.84 12.16
CA SER A 68 -16.35 -11.88 12.82
C SER A 68 -16.18 -10.68 13.75
N THR A 69 -15.56 -10.91 14.90
CA THR A 69 -15.06 -9.82 15.78
C THR A 69 -13.66 -9.42 15.34
N ILE A 70 -13.26 -8.21 15.73
CA ILE A 70 -11.87 -7.74 15.60
C ILE A 70 -11.23 -7.81 16.99
N PRO A 71 -10.47 -8.84 17.32
CA PRO A 71 -9.82 -8.99 18.62
C PRO A 71 -8.61 -8.08 18.75
N ASP A 72 -8.14 -7.86 19.97
CA ASP A 72 -6.98 -7.01 20.26
C ASP A 72 -5.69 -7.51 19.57
N GLU A 73 -5.56 -8.82 19.39
CA GLU A 73 -4.43 -9.45 18.70
C GLU A 73 -4.28 -8.95 17.24
N TRP A 74 -5.39 -8.57 16.61
CA TRP A 74 -5.33 -7.99 15.28
C TRP A 74 -4.60 -6.64 15.29
N ALA A 75 -4.93 -5.73 16.19
CA ALA A 75 -4.24 -4.44 16.32
C ALA A 75 -2.79 -4.63 16.79
N LEU A 76 -2.55 -5.56 17.73
CA LEU A 76 -1.21 -5.89 18.22
C LEU A 76 -0.31 -6.43 17.11
N SER A 77 -0.83 -7.21 16.17
CA SER A 77 -0.04 -7.69 15.02
C SER A 77 0.48 -6.55 14.13
N TYR A 78 -0.31 -5.49 13.94
CA TYR A 78 0.16 -4.26 13.30
C TYR A 78 1.23 -3.54 14.14
N VAL A 79 1.02 -3.39 15.46
CA VAL A 79 2.00 -2.76 16.37
C VAL A 79 3.34 -3.45 16.25
N HIS A 80 3.37 -4.78 16.41
CA HIS A 80 4.60 -5.58 16.36
C HIS A 80 5.29 -5.46 14.99
N TRP A 81 4.52 -5.55 13.91
CA TRP A 81 5.03 -5.46 12.55
C TRP A 81 5.66 -4.11 12.27
N TRP A 82 4.96 -3.02 12.58
CA TRP A 82 5.43 -1.67 12.27
C TRP A 82 6.59 -1.24 13.15
N GLU A 83 6.62 -1.64 14.40
CA GLU A 83 7.79 -1.40 15.27
C GLU A 83 9.01 -2.18 14.76
N LYS A 84 8.85 -3.46 14.44
CA LYS A 84 9.95 -4.33 14.01
C LYS A 84 10.50 -3.95 12.62
N ARG A 85 9.63 -3.73 11.64
CA ARG A 85 10.02 -3.53 10.24
C ARG A 85 10.32 -2.07 9.89
N HIS A 86 9.62 -1.14 10.50
CA HIS A 86 9.65 0.27 10.13
C HIS A 86 10.06 1.20 11.27
N SER A 87 10.41 0.65 12.44
CA SER A 87 10.81 1.40 13.65
C SER A 87 9.76 2.44 14.08
N LEU A 88 8.49 2.22 13.74
CA LEU A 88 7.37 3.07 14.12
C LEU A 88 6.66 2.47 15.35
N LYS A 89 6.84 3.12 16.49
CA LYS A 89 6.10 2.79 17.72
C LYS A 89 4.67 3.33 17.60
N THR A 90 3.71 2.44 17.79
CA THR A 90 2.28 2.75 17.70
C THR A 90 1.55 2.22 18.92
N ASP A 91 0.33 2.72 19.15
CA ASP A 91 -0.57 2.22 20.16
C ASP A 91 -1.69 1.39 19.49
N PRO A 92 -2.08 0.22 20.05
CA PRO A 92 -3.15 -0.60 19.46
C PRO A 92 -4.46 0.17 19.22
N SER A 93 -4.76 1.15 20.07
CA SER A 93 -5.97 1.99 19.94
C SER A 93 -5.97 2.90 18.71
N TRP A 94 -4.82 3.08 18.04
CA TRP A 94 -4.73 3.90 16.83
C TRP A 94 -5.29 3.22 15.58
N PHE A 95 -5.48 1.90 15.63
CA PHE A 95 -5.88 1.11 14.48
C PHE A 95 -7.39 0.88 14.42
N SER A 96 -7.98 1.18 13.28
CA SER A 96 -9.36 0.85 12.95
C SER A 96 -9.39 -0.09 11.75
N PHE A 97 -10.07 -1.22 11.87
CA PHE A 97 -10.22 -2.17 10.76
C PHE A 97 -11.02 -1.55 9.60
N CYS A 98 -10.61 -1.88 8.39
CA CYS A 98 -11.35 -1.60 7.17
C CYS A 98 -11.14 -2.73 6.14
N THR A 99 -12.10 -2.88 5.23
CA THR A 99 -12.05 -3.88 4.16
C THR A 99 -11.01 -3.60 3.08
N GLY A 100 -10.42 -2.40 3.06
CA GLY A 100 -9.39 -2.03 2.08
C GLY A 100 -8.93 -0.58 2.20
N VAL A 101 -7.77 -0.29 1.59
CA VAL A 101 -7.18 1.07 1.60
C VAL A 101 -8.06 2.07 0.83
N ILE A 102 -8.60 1.68 -0.32
CA ILE A 102 -9.50 2.56 -1.09
C ILE A 102 -10.78 2.90 -0.33
N PRO A 103 -11.46 1.98 0.37
CA PRO A 103 -12.52 2.31 1.32
C PRO A 103 -12.10 3.28 2.42
N ILE A 104 -10.89 3.14 3.00
CA ILE A 104 -10.35 4.10 3.99
C ILE A 104 -10.32 5.51 3.39
N ILE A 105 -9.68 5.67 2.23
CA ILE A 105 -9.55 6.96 1.53
C ILE A 105 -10.94 7.54 1.22
N SER A 106 -11.88 6.70 0.74
CA SER A 106 -13.25 7.13 0.45
C SER A 106 -13.99 7.66 1.67
N CYS A 107 -13.91 6.94 2.78
CA CYS A 107 -14.51 7.35 4.05
C CYS A 107 -13.88 8.64 4.56
N ALA A 108 -12.55 8.76 4.49
CA ALA A 108 -11.84 9.97 4.89
C ALA A 108 -12.23 11.19 4.02
N ILE A 109 -12.31 11.03 2.70
CA ILE A 109 -12.76 12.11 1.80
C ILE A 109 -14.15 12.59 2.20
N ARG A 110 -15.09 11.70 2.46
CA ARG A 110 -16.47 12.10 2.85
C ARG A 110 -16.52 12.75 4.23
N GLU A 111 -15.74 12.27 5.18
CA GLU A 111 -15.78 12.77 6.57
C GLU A 111 -15.05 14.10 6.75
N PHE A 112 -13.93 14.31 6.04
CA PHE A 112 -13.04 15.44 6.32
C PHE A 112 -13.06 16.53 5.24
N THR A 113 -13.89 16.38 4.21
CA THR A 113 -14.06 17.38 3.14
C THR A 113 -15.52 17.54 2.78
N GLU A 114 -15.86 18.64 2.10
CA GLU A 114 -17.20 18.90 1.57
C GLU A 114 -17.28 18.69 0.06
N THR A 115 -18.50 18.53 -0.48
CA THR A 115 -18.70 18.48 -1.93
C THR A 115 -18.18 19.75 -2.60
N GLY A 116 -17.32 19.57 -3.61
CA GLY A 116 -16.67 20.67 -4.34
C GLY A 116 -15.34 21.12 -3.77
N ASP A 117 -14.90 20.59 -2.62
CA ASP A 117 -13.54 20.78 -2.12
C ASP A 117 -12.51 20.11 -3.03
N ASN A 118 -11.27 20.59 -2.96
CA ASN A 118 -10.14 19.99 -3.63
C ASN A 118 -9.51 18.91 -2.77
N VAL A 119 -9.25 17.76 -3.38
CA VAL A 119 -8.37 16.72 -2.84
C VAL A 119 -7.14 16.65 -3.73
N LEU A 120 -5.99 16.93 -3.14
CA LEU A 120 -4.71 16.98 -3.84
C LEU A 120 -4.11 15.59 -4.00
N ILE A 121 -3.51 15.34 -5.16
CA ILE A 121 -2.71 14.14 -5.48
C ILE A 121 -1.48 14.55 -6.30
N GLN A 122 -0.48 13.69 -6.38
CA GLN A 122 0.74 13.93 -7.17
C GLN A 122 0.82 12.95 -8.35
N SER A 123 0.46 13.41 -9.55
CA SER A 123 0.52 12.58 -10.75
C SER A 123 1.94 12.49 -11.37
N PRO A 124 2.30 11.36 -12.05
CA PRO A 124 1.48 10.18 -12.25
C PRO A 124 1.33 9.36 -10.97
N VAL A 125 0.11 8.94 -10.64
CA VAL A 125 -0.22 8.20 -9.42
C VAL A 125 -1.32 7.17 -9.70
N TYR A 126 -1.56 6.27 -8.78
CA TYR A 126 -2.56 5.23 -8.87
C TYR A 126 -3.94 5.80 -9.29
N ASN A 127 -4.46 5.28 -10.41
CA ASN A 127 -5.65 5.82 -11.07
C ASN A 127 -6.92 5.78 -10.21
N ALA A 128 -7.01 4.88 -9.24
CA ALA A 128 -8.15 4.81 -8.34
C ALA A 128 -8.33 6.08 -7.49
N PHE A 129 -7.26 6.85 -7.24
CA PHE A 129 -7.38 8.11 -6.51
C PHE A 129 -8.22 9.13 -7.27
N PHE A 130 -8.02 9.26 -8.59
CA PHE A 130 -8.85 10.12 -9.44
C PHE A 130 -10.33 9.75 -9.37
N ASN A 131 -10.62 8.45 -9.49
CA ASN A 131 -11.98 7.96 -9.50
C ASN A 131 -12.66 8.16 -8.14
N ILE A 132 -11.98 7.84 -7.03
CA ILE A 132 -12.58 7.92 -5.71
C ILE A 132 -12.84 9.37 -5.29
N ILE A 133 -11.97 10.31 -5.68
CA ILE A 133 -12.17 11.74 -5.42
C ILE A 133 -13.40 12.24 -6.19
N ARG A 134 -13.47 11.97 -7.50
CA ARG A 134 -14.58 12.38 -8.37
C ARG A 134 -15.91 11.76 -7.97
N ASN A 135 -15.90 10.45 -7.69
CA ASN A 135 -17.11 9.70 -7.30
C ASN A 135 -17.69 10.16 -5.95
N ASN A 136 -16.87 10.75 -5.09
CA ASN A 136 -17.33 11.37 -3.85
C ASN A 136 -17.69 12.86 -4.03
N GLY A 137 -17.76 13.40 -5.26
CA GLY A 137 -18.17 14.78 -5.55
C GLY A 137 -17.10 15.83 -5.21
N ARG A 138 -15.84 15.43 -5.03
CA ARG A 138 -14.71 16.34 -4.79
C ARG A 138 -13.96 16.59 -6.09
N ARG A 139 -13.16 17.66 -6.11
CA ARG A 139 -12.34 18.01 -7.25
C ARG A 139 -10.94 17.42 -7.08
N VAL A 140 -10.44 16.79 -8.14
CA VAL A 140 -9.04 16.38 -8.19
C VAL A 140 -8.19 17.63 -8.43
N LEU A 141 -7.23 17.87 -7.53
CA LEU A 141 -6.19 18.87 -7.70
C LEU A 141 -4.86 18.13 -7.87
N GLU A 142 -4.16 18.36 -8.96
CA GLU A 142 -2.93 17.65 -9.28
C GLU A 142 -1.71 18.55 -9.05
N SER A 143 -0.74 18.07 -8.27
CA SER A 143 0.63 18.59 -8.26
C SER A 143 1.50 17.57 -8.97
N GLU A 144 1.84 17.85 -10.24
CA GLU A 144 2.58 16.90 -11.06
C GLU A 144 4.00 16.71 -10.54
N LEU A 145 4.44 15.45 -10.48
CA LEU A 145 5.84 15.14 -10.19
C LEU A 145 6.72 15.61 -11.34
N THR A 146 7.81 16.27 -11.02
CA THR A 146 8.81 16.65 -12.01
C THR A 146 9.61 15.41 -12.42
N TYR A 147 9.66 15.15 -13.75
CA TYR A 147 10.54 14.13 -14.31
C TYR A 147 11.78 14.80 -14.91
N ARG A 148 12.95 14.55 -14.34
CA ARG A 148 14.22 15.08 -14.84
C ARG A 148 15.33 14.04 -14.67
N ASP A 149 16.17 13.91 -15.68
CA ASP A 149 17.35 13.01 -15.67
C ASP A 149 17.02 11.56 -15.27
N GLY A 150 15.84 11.07 -15.69
CA GLY A 150 15.42 9.71 -15.43
C GLY A 150 14.83 9.48 -14.04
N ALA A 151 14.56 10.51 -13.26
CA ALA A 151 14.00 10.42 -11.92
C ALA A 151 12.81 11.33 -11.71
N TYR A 152 11.88 10.89 -10.86
CA TYR A 152 10.75 11.69 -10.41
C TYR A 152 11.07 12.37 -9.08
N SER A 153 10.60 13.61 -8.91
CA SER A 153 10.71 14.39 -7.67
C SER A 153 9.45 15.25 -7.45
N MET A 154 9.22 15.64 -6.20
CA MET A 154 8.15 16.59 -5.86
C MET A 154 8.55 18.00 -6.29
N ASP A 155 7.62 18.74 -6.91
CA ASP A 155 7.71 20.18 -7.07
C ASP A 155 7.09 20.87 -5.85
N PHE A 156 7.92 21.23 -4.89
CA PHE A 156 7.45 21.83 -3.64
C PHE A 156 6.89 23.24 -3.81
N ALA A 157 7.27 23.97 -4.85
CA ALA A 157 6.71 25.30 -5.12
C ALA A 157 5.29 25.19 -5.66
N ASP A 158 5.05 24.27 -6.60
CA ASP A 158 3.73 23.94 -7.09
C ASP A 158 2.85 23.34 -6.00
N LEU A 159 3.39 22.42 -5.21
CA LEU A 159 2.70 21.79 -4.09
C LEU A 159 2.21 22.84 -3.08
N GLU A 160 3.07 23.75 -2.63
CA GLU A 160 2.71 24.81 -1.69
C GLU A 160 1.63 25.74 -2.27
N THR A 161 1.76 26.12 -3.55
CA THR A 161 0.75 26.94 -4.23
C THR A 161 -0.63 26.28 -4.18
N LYS A 162 -0.70 24.98 -4.43
CA LYS A 162 -1.96 24.22 -4.43
C LYS A 162 -2.52 23.96 -3.03
N LEU A 163 -1.65 23.76 -2.05
CA LEU A 163 -2.04 23.65 -0.64
C LEU A 163 -2.59 24.97 -0.09
N SER A 164 -2.13 26.13 -0.60
CA SER A 164 -2.62 27.45 -0.17
C SER A 164 -4.02 27.80 -0.67
N ASP A 165 -4.58 27.07 -1.63
CA ASP A 165 -5.98 27.23 -2.04
C ASP A 165 -6.91 26.87 -0.88
N PRO A 166 -7.78 27.81 -0.41
CA PRO A 166 -8.66 27.57 0.73
C PRO A 166 -9.66 26.42 0.52
N LYS A 167 -9.85 25.96 -0.72
CA LYS A 167 -10.67 24.78 -1.05
C LYS A 167 -9.89 23.48 -0.93
N THR A 168 -8.57 23.50 -0.83
CA THR A 168 -7.77 22.29 -0.64
C THR A 168 -7.87 21.85 0.82
N LYS A 169 -8.47 20.69 1.06
CA LYS A 169 -8.75 20.15 2.39
C LYS A 169 -8.01 18.86 2.71
N MET A 170 -7.60 18.14 1.69
CA MET A 170 -6.96 16.86 1.85
C MET A 170 -5.88 16.65 0.80
N PHE A 171 -4.79 15.99 1.21
CA PHE A 171 -3.76 15.48 0.32
C PHE A 171 -3.70 13.96 0.45
N VAL A 172 -3.88 13.22 -0.64
CA VAL A 172 -3.65 11.78 -0.69
C VAL A 172 -2.23 11.53 -1.15
N LEU A 173 -1.36 11.27 -0.18
CA LEU A 173 0.04 10.95 -0.39
C LEU A 173 0.21 9.46 -0.68
N CYS A 174 0.87 9.10 -1.77
CA CYS A 174 1.25 7.73 -2.08
C CYS A 174 2.70 7.47 -1.60
N ASN A 175 2.88 6.61 -0.61
CA ASN A 175 4.18 6.39 0.02
C ASN A 175 4.40 4.91 0.41
N PRO A 176 5.19 4.14 -0.35
CA PRO A 176 5.91 4.45 -1.59
C PRO A 176 5.00 4.83 -2.76
N HIS A 177 5.53 5.58 -3.71
CA HIS A 177 4.75 6.17 -4.80
C HIS A 177 4.55 5.22 -5.99
N ASN A 178 3.35 4.76 -6.19
CA ASN A 178 2.91 3.94 -7.32
C ASN A 178 2.32 4.84 -8.44
N PRO A 179 2.74 4.77 -9.72
CA PRO A 179 3.53 3.69 -10.33
C PRO A 179 5.03 3.97 -10.46
N VAL A 180 5.52 5.13 -10.04
CA VAL A 180 6.91 5.54 -10.31
C VAL A 180 7.95 4.80 -9.47
N GLY A 181 7.53 4.06 -8.45
CA GLY A 181 8.40 3.26 -7.59
C GLY A 181 9.35 4.08 -6.71
N ARG A 182 8.97 5.33 -6.39
CA ARG A 182 9.75 6.22 -5.50
C ARG A 182 9.48 5.91 -4.04
N ILE A 183 10.54 5.85 -3.26
CA ILE A 183 10.51 5.95 -1.80
C ILE A 183 10.92 7.37 -1.47
N TRP A 184 10.05 8.11 -0.78
CA TRP A 184 10.32 9.48 -0.38
C TRP A 184 11.31 9.51 0.79
N SER A 185 12.25 10.44 0.76
CA SER A 185 13.17 10.66 1.87
C SER A 185 12.46 11.26 3.07
N ARG A 186 13.08 11.12 4.25
CA ARG A 186 12.55 11.72 5.48
C ARG A 186 12.36 13.24 5.33
N ASP A 187 13.30 13.93 4.70
CA ASP A 187 13.26 15.39 4.51
C ASP A 187 12.13 15.79 3.53
N GLU A 188 11.91 15.00 2.45
CA GLU A 188 10.78 15.23 1.54
C GLU A 188 9.45 15.08 2.28
N LEU A 189 9.31 14.04 3.10
CA LEU A 189 8.09 13.77 3.87
C LEU A 189 7.86 14.82 4.96
N ASP A 190 8.91 15.26 5.64
CA ASP A 190 8.83 16.32 6.67
C ASP A 190 8.32 17.63 6.06
N LYS A 191 8.90 18.01 4.93
CA LYS A 191 8.47 19.20 4.19
C LYS A 191 7.00 19.11 3.72
N VAL A 192 6.56 17.94 3.29
CA VAL A 192 5.13 17.70 2.99
C VAL A 192 4.28 17.92 4.24
N GLY A 193 4.69 17.35 5.37
CA GLY A 193 3.99 17.49 6.65
C GLY A 193 3.88 18.94 7.10
N GLU A 194 4.99 19.68 7.07
CA GLU A 194 5.03 21.11 7.42
C GLU A 194 4.10 21.95 6.54
N LEU A 195 4.14 21.74 5.22
CA LEU A 195 3.29 22.47 4.27
C LEU A 195 1.81 22.16 4.48
N CYS A 196 1.46 20.88 4.63
CA CYS A 196 0.09 20.46 4.88
C CYS A 196 -0.44 21.03 6.22
N HIS A 197 0.36 20.97 7.27
CA HIS A 197 0.01 21.54 8.58
C HIS A 197 -0.16 23.06 8.51
N LYS A 198 0.77 23.77 7.87
CA LYS A 198 0.72 25.23 7.66
C LYS A 198 -0.58 25.68 7.00
N HIS A 199 -1.09 24.91 6.04
CA HIS A 199 -2.28 25.28 5.28
C HIS A 199 -3.56 24.58 5.77
N GLY A 200 -3.50 23.81 6.86
CA GLY A 200 -4.64 23.11 7.44
C GLY A 200 -5.21 22.01 6.54
N VAL A 201 -4.34 21.35 5.76
CA VAL A 201 -4.69 20.26 4.86
C VAL A 201 -4.37 18.91 5.52
N LEU A 202 -5.38 18.04 5.66
CA LEU A 202 -5.21 16.70 6.22
C LEU A 202 -4.46 15.79 5.23
N VAL A 203 -3.50 15.01 5.71
CA VAL A 203 -2.79 14.01 4.89
C VAL A 203 -3.42 12.62 5.08
N ILE A 204 -3.78 11.98 3.97
CA ILE A 204 -4.03 10.54 3.94
C ILE A 204 -2.81 9.89 3.30
N SER A 205 -2.00 9.19 4.09
CA SER A 205 -0.82 8.48 3.59
C SER A 205 -1.21 7.06 3.22
N ASP A 206 -1.23 6.77 1.91
CA ASP A 206 -1.42 5.42 1.40
C ASP A 206 -0.07 4.69 1.43
N GLU A 207 0.08 3.80 2.40
CA GLU A 207 1.31 3.06 2.66
C GLU A 207 1.18 1.56 2.36
N ILE A 208 0.22 1.18 1.50
CA ILE A 208 -0.07 -0.22 1.17
C ILE A 208 1.13 -0.95 0.53
N HIS A 209 2.07 -0.23 -0.06
CA HIS A 209 3.28 -0.77 -0.70
C HIS A 209 4.53 -0.70 0.18
N CYS A 210 4.44 -0.27 1.44
CA CYS A 210 5.58 -0.04 2.34
C CYS A 210 6.52 -1.23 2.50
N ASP A 211 6.00 -2.44 2.40
CA ASP A 211 6.76 -3.70 2.54
C ASP A 211 7.28 -4.26 1.20
N ILE A 212 6.87 -3.69 0.05
CA ILE A 212 7.37 -4.07 -1.29
C ILE A 212 8.41 -3.04 -1.74
N THR A 213 9.54 -3.04 -1.05
CA THR A 213 10.68 -2.16 -1.33
C THR A 213 11.90 -2.97 -1.69
N ASP A 214 12.84 -2.34 -2.39
CA ASP A 214 14.17 -2.92 -2.62
C ASP A 214 14.75 -3.40 -1.27
N PRO A 215 15.27 -4.64 -1.15
CA PRO A 215 15.74 -5.19 0.12
C PRO A 215 16.74 -4.32 0.88
N ASP A 216 17.57 -3.57 0.16
CA ASP A 216 18.63 -2.75 0.74
C ASP A 216 18.20 -1.33 1.10
N ILE A 217 16.91 -0.99 0.96
CA ILE A 217 16.42 0.36 1.21
C ILE A 217 15.45 0.40 2.37
N LEU A 218 15.71 1.35 3.28
CA LEU A 218 14.81 1.64 4.38
C LEU A 218 13.65 2.52 3.89
N TYR A 219 12.45 2.08 4.20
CA TYR A 219 11.22 2.85 4.04
C TYR A 219 10.98 3.72 5.27
N THR A 220 10.45 4.93 5.06
CA THR A 220 10.09 5.84 6.15
C THR A 220 8.57 6.02 6.22
N PRO A 221 7.89 5.55 7.27
CA PRO A 221 6.48 5.84 7.51
C PRO A 221 6.24 7.35 7.67
N PHE A 222 5.21 7.91 7.05
CA PHE A 222 4.92 9.33 7.14
C PHE A 222 4.72 9.79 8.59
N ALA A 223 3.95 9.05 9.37
CA ALA A 223 3.69 9.35 10.77
C ALA A 223 4.91 9.26 11.70
N SER A 224 6.05 8.68 11.22
CA SER A 224 7.30 8.60 12.00
C SER A 224 8.20 9.81 11.86
N VAL A 225 7.90 10.69 10.90
CA VAL A 225 8.82 11.77 10.48
C VAL A 225 8.91 12.87 11.53
N SER A 226 7.78 13.42 11.91
CA SER A 226 7.67 14.50 12.90
C SER A 226 6.31 14.44 13.63
N GLU A 227 6.16 15.28 14.67
CA GLU A 227 4.90 15.36 15.39
C GLU A 227 3.77 15.90 14.50
N CYS A 228 4.05 16.89 13.65
CA CYS A 228 3.05 17.43 12.74
C CYS A 228 2.62 16.39 11.70
N CYS A 229 3.52 15.56 11.18
CA CYS A 229 3.18 14.44 10.31
C CYS A 229 2.27 13.43 11.02
N ARG A 230 2.58 13.12 12.28
CA ARG A 230 1.81 12.15 13.08
C ARG A 230 0.42 12.67 13.43
N GLU A 231 0.31 13.90 13.91
CA GLU A 231 -0.95 14.45 14.41
C GLU A 231 -1.90 14.94 13.29
N ASN A 232 -1.36 15.23 12.10
CA ASN A 232 -2.14 15.70 10.94
C ASN A 232 -2.28 14.66 9.83
N SER A 233 -2.28 13.37 10.18
CA SER A 233 -2.42 12.31 9.17
C SER A 233 -3.28 11.14 9.61
N ILE A 234 -3.77 10.42 8.60
CA ILE A 234 -4.34 9.08 8.68
C ILE A 234 -3.51 8.21 7.74
N THR A 235 -2.91 7.13 8.26
CA THR A 235 -2.16 6.18 7.45
C THR A 235 -3.04 5.00 7.07
N ALA A 236 -3.17 4.75 5.78
CA ALA A 236 -3.87 3.59 5.24
C ALA A 236 -2.87 2.49 4.91
N MET A 237 -3.02 1.32 5.53
CA MET A 237 -2.08 0.21 5.45
C MET A 237 -2.79 -1.13 5.35
N ALA A 238 -2.14 -2.13 4.74
CA ALA A 238 -2.72 -3.45 4.58
C ALA A 238 -1.66 -4.52 4.30
N PRO A 239 -1.84 -5.77 4.74
CA PRO A 239 -0.98 -6.89 4.34
C PRO A 239 -1.27 -7.37 2.91
N THR A 240 -2.30 -6.84 2.27
CA THR A 240 -2.91 -7.43 1.07
C THR A 240 -2.02 -7.41 -0.16
N LYS A 241 -1.14 -6.41 -0.30
CA LYS A 241 -0.20 -6.35 -1.42
C LYS A 241 1.05 -7.16 -1.15
N CYS A 242 1.69 -6.96 -0.01
CA CYS A 242 2.96 -7.61 0.32
C CYS A 242 2.82 -9.14 0.52
N PHE A 243 1.64 -9.62 0.91
CA PHE A 243 1.38 -11.06 1.08
C PHE A 243 0.48 -11.67 -0.01
N ASN A 244 0.17 -10.94 -1.09
CA ASN A 244 -0.66 -11.44 -2.19
C ASN A 244 -2.05 -11.95 -1.77
N ILE A 245 -2.71 -11.24 -0.87
CA ILE A 245 -4.03 -11.60 -0.32
C ILE A 245 -5.09 -10.51 -0.53
N ALA A 246 -5.04 -9.80 -1.67
CA ALA A 246 -5.96 -8.69 -1.97
C ALA A 246 -7.44 -9.10 -1.91
N GLY A 247 -7.77 -10.34 -2.29
CA GLY A 247 -9.13 -10.88 -2.23
C GLY A 247 -9.65 -11.14 -0.80
N ILE A 248 -8.78 -11.10 0.21
CA ILE A 248 -9.16 -11.26 1.63
C ILE A 248 -9.72 -9.96 2.21
N GLN A 249 -9.48 -8.82 1.58
CA GLN A 249 -10.10 -7.54 1.96
C GLN A 249 -9.88 -7.15 3.43
N SER A 250 -8.63 -6.95 3.81
CA SER A 250 -8.21 -6.49 5.15
C SER A 250 -7.26 -5.32 5.06
N ALA A 251 -7.55 -4.25 5.79
CA ALA A 251 -6.72 -3.06 5.90
C ALA A 251 -6.92 -2.41 7.28
N ALA A 252 -6.04 -1.49 7.63
CA ALA A 252 -6.13 -0.66 8.81
C ALA A 252 -6.00 0.82 8.48
N ALA A 253 -6.84 1.65 9.10
CA ALA A 253 -6.62 3.09 9.22
C ALA A 253 -5.91 3.36 10.55
N MET A 254 -4.63 3.70 10.52
CA MET A 254 -3.87 4.10 11.71
C MET A 254 -3.98 5.61 11.87
N THR A 255 -4.53 6.04 13.00
CA THR A 255 -4.84 7.45 13.29
C THR A 255 -4.40 7.80 14.71
N PRO A 256 -3.20 8.36 14.90
CA PRO A 256 -2.67 8.72 16.22
C PRO A 256 -3.50 9.79 16.93
N ASN A 257 -3.87 10.86 16.23
CA ASN A 257 -4.67 11.95 16.76
C ASN A 257 -6.07 11.47 17.21
N PRO A 258 -6.46 11.66 18.48
CA PRO A 258 -7.70 11.09 19.03
C PRO A 258 -8.97 11.66 18.39
N ASP A 259 -8.98 12.92 17.99
CA ASP A 259 -10.15 13.55 17.38
C ASP A 259 -10.34 13.05 15.94
N LEU A 260 -9.26 12.98 15.16
CA LEU A 260 -9.28 12.40 13.82
C LEU A 260 -9.68 10.91 13.89
N ARG A 261 -9.15 10.18 14.86
CA ARG A 261 -9.45 8.75 15.07
C ARG A 261 -10.92 8.50 15.35
N LYS A 262 -11.52 9.27 16.26
CA LYS A 262 -12.94 9.18 16.58
C LYS A 262 -13.82 9.42 15.35
N ARG A 263 -13.50 10.43 14.57
CA ARG A 263 -14.20 10.77 13.33
C ARG A 263 -14.03 9.69 12.28
N MET A 264 -12.79 9.21 12.07
CA MET A 264 -12.50 8.15 11.12
C MET A 264 -13.22 6.84 11.45
N ALA A 265 -13.16 6.41 12.72
CA ALA A 265 -13.87 5.21 13.18
C ALA A 265 -15.39 5.31 12.93
N LYS A 266 -15.99 6.48 13.21
CA LYS A 266 -17.41 6.75 12.91
C LYS A 266 -17.67 6.68 11.40
N ALA A 267 -16.82 7.26 10.58
CA ALA A 267 -16.96 7.22 9.12
C ALA A 267 -16.91 5.79 8.58
N LEU A 268 -16.00 4.97 9.06
CA LEU A 268 -15.91 3.54 8.69
C LEU A 268 -17.19 2.77 9.08
N TYR A 269 -17.67 2.99 10.30
CA TYR A 269 -18.89 2.36 10.79
C TYR A 269 -20.12 2.73 9.95
N LEU A 270 -20.34 4.02 9.68
CA LEU A 270 -21.48 4.50 8.91
C LEU A 270 -21.50 4.02 7.45
N ASN A 271 -20.33 3.62 6.94
CA ASN A 271 -20.19 3.10 5.57
C ASN A 271 -20.09 1.57 5.52
N LEU A 272 -20.28 0.87 6.65
CA LEU A 272 -20.16 -0.58 6.78
C LEU A 272 -18.80 -1.12 6.28
N ALA A 273 -17.76 -0.30 6.37
CA ALA A 273 -16.43 -0.62 5.89
C ALA A 273 -15.54 -1.29 6.95
N ASN A 274 -16.03 -1.36 8.20
CA ASN A 274 -15.33 -1.94 9.35
C ASN A 274 -15.79 -3.37 9.69
N GLU A 275 -16.55 -4.01 8.83
CA GLU A 275 -17.01 -5.40 9.01
C GLU A 275 -16.03 -6.37 8.37
N ALA A 276 -15.37 -7.20 9.19
CA ALA A 276 -14.44 -8.20 8.71
C ALA A 276 -15.19 -9.43 8.16
N ASN A 277 -14.77 -9.90 6.97
CA ASN A 277 -15.18 -11.21 6.51
C ASN A 277 -14.51 -12.32 7.35
N ALA A 278 -14.99 -13.56 7.17
CA ALA A 278 -14.59 -14.71 8.01
C ALA A 278 -13.07 -15.01 8.03
N PHE A 279 -12.29 -14.52 7.08
CA PHE A 279 -10.87 -14.86 6.92
C PHE A 279 -9.94 -13.67 7.20
N ALA A 280 -10.45 -12.44 7.16
CA ALA A 280 -9.64 -11.22 7.16
C ALA A 280 -8.75 -11.08 8.40
N VAL A 281 -9.30 -11.36 9.58
CA VAL A 281 -8.59 -11.21 10.86
C VAL A 281 -7.48 -12.27 10.99
N ASP A 282 -7.83 -13.54 10.83
CA ASP A 282 -6.88 -14.64 10.97
C ASP A 282 -5.74 -14.56 9.94
N ALA A 283 -6.06 -14.20 8.70
CA ALA A 283 -5.08 -14.01 7.64
C ALA A 283 -4.13 -12.84 7.93
N THR A 284 -4.63 -11.72 8.48
CA THR A 284 -3.80 -10.56 8.83
C THR A 284 -2.84 -10.88 9.98
N ILE A 285 -3.34 -11.50 11.06
CA ILE A 285 -2.51 -11.91 12.19
C ILE A 285 -1.42 -12.87 11.72
N ALA A 286 -1.78 -13.90 10.95
CA ALA A 286 -0.81 -14.86 10.42
C ALA A 286 0.23 -14.21 9.51
N ALA A 287 -0.17 -13.24 8.70
CA ALA A 287 0.73 -12.49 7.81
C ALA A 287 1.81 -11.75 8.63
N PHE A 288 1.40 -10.96 9.61
CA PHE A 288 2.32 -10.11 10.37
C PHE A 288 3.11 -10.86 11.45
N GLU A 289 2.52 -11.85 12.10
CA GLU A 289 3.23 -12.59 13.13
C GLU A 289 4.15 -13.70 12.58
N HIS A 290 3.84 -14.24 11.39
CA HIS A 290 4.53 -15.43 10.89
C HIS A 290 5.04 -15.33 9.44
N GLY A 291 4.63 -14.30 8.66
CA GLY A 291 4.91 -14.20 7.23
C GLY A 291 6.25 -13.53 6.88
N GLU A 292 7.01 -13.00 7.84
CA GLU A 292 8.20 -12.20 7.59
C GLU A 292 9.22 -12.88 6.68
N GLN A 293 9.55 -14.15 6.96
CA GLN A 293 10.54 -14.89 6.17
C GLN A 293 10.07 -15.09 4.72
N TRP A 294 8.78 -15.35 4.51
CA TRP A 294 8.21 -15.44 3.17
C TRP A 294 8.33 -14.10 2.44
N LEU A 295 7.98 -13.01 3.10
CA LEU A 295 8.05 -11.66 2.53
C LEU A 295 9.47 -11.28 2.11
N ASP A 296 10.48 -11.55 2.94
CA ASP A 296 11.86 -11.22 2.61
C ASP A 296 12.38 -12.03 1.43
N GLN A 297 12.03 -13.32 1.33
CA GLN A 297 12.37 -14.13 0.17
C GLN A 297 11.61 -13.67 -1.09
N MET A 298 10.34 -13.34 -0.96
CA MET A 298 9.55 -12.78 -2.05
C MET A 298 10.15 -11.47 -2.57
N ARG A 299 10.52 -10.55 -1.67
CA ARG A 299 11.17 -9.28 -2.05
C ARG A 299 12.45 -9.55 -2.83
N SER A 300 13.31 -10.41 -2.33
CA SER A 300 14.55 -10.79 -3.02
C SER A 300 14.27 -11.33 -4.42
N TYR A 301 13.34 -12.27 -4.54
CA TYR A 301 12.93 -12.86 -5.82
C TYR A 301 12.40 -11.82 -6.82
N VAL A 302 11.49 -10.95 -6.39
CA VAL A 302 10.88 -9.93 -7.27
C VAL A 302 11.91 -8.90 -7.72
N PHE A 303 12.81 -8.47 -6.84
CA PHE A 303 13.83 -7.48 -7.20
C PHE A 303 14.97 -8.10 -8.02
N GLU A 304 15.25 -9.41 -7.92
CA GLU A 304 16.11 -10.12 -8.86
C GLU A 304 15.44 -10.19 -10.25
N ASN A 305 14.17 -10.48 -10.35
CA ASN A 305 13.42 -10.44 -11.62
C ASN A 305 13.46 -9.04 -12.25
N LYS A 306 13.36 -7.98 -11.43
CA LYS A 306 13.55 -6.60 -11.91
C LYS A 306 14.93 -6.43 -12.56
N GLN A 307 15.99 -6.96 -11.95
CA GLN A 307 17.35 -6.87 -12.52
C GLN A 307 17.44 -7.58 -13.88
N VAL A 308 16.79 -8.74 -14.02
CA VAL A 308 16.73 -9.45 -15.31
C VAL A 308 16.09 -8.57 -16.40
N VAL A 309 14.98 -7.86 -16.06
CA VAL A 309 14.33 -6.93 -17.00
C VAL A 309 15.25 -5.77 -17.36
N LEU A 310 15.90 -5.15 -16.37
CA LEU A 310 16.81 -4.03 -16.60
C LEU A 310 17.97 -4.41 -17.53
N ASP A 311 18.59 -5.56 -17.29
CA ASP A 311 19.71 -6.04 -18.10
C ASP A 311 19.28 -6.42 -19.51
N TYR A 312 18.09 -7.03 -19.65
CA TYR A 312 17.54 -7.35 -20.96
C TYR A 312 17.27 -6.09 -21.79
N VAL A 313 16.60 -5.10 -21.20
CA VAL A 313 16.28 -3.84 -21.89
C VAL A 313 17.54 -3.11 -22.28
N ARG A 314 18.50 -2.97 -21.37
CA ARG A 314 19.79 -2.32 -21.64
C ARG A 314 20.52 -2.96 -22.82
N LYS A 315 20.51 -4.30 -22.90
CA LYS A 315 21.24 -5.05 -23.93
C LYS A 315 20.50 -5.09 -25.26
N ASN A 316 19.18 -5.25 -25.25
CA ASN A 316 18.42 -5.62 -26.44
C ASN A 316 17.54 -4.48 -26.98
N ILE A 317 17.19 -3.49 -26.13
CA ILE A 317 16.26 -2.41 -26.49
C ILE A 317 16.86 -1.05 -26.06
N PRO A 318 18.00 -0.62 -26.61
CA PRO A 318 18.76 0.54 -26.14
C PRO A 318 18.02 1.89 -26.30
N LYS A 319 16.91 1.92 -27.05
CA LYS A 319 16.05 3.10 -27.19
C LYS A 319 15.03 3.25 -26.07
N LEU A 320 14.86 2.21 -25.23
CA LEU A 320 13.94 2.23 -24.10
C LEU A 320 14.71 2.55 -22.82
N TYR A 321 14.22 3.53 -22.08
CA TYR A 321 14.73 3.83 -20.75
C TYR A 321 13.76 3.30 -19.70
N VAL A 322 14.30 2.54 -18.76
CA VAL A 322 13.53 2.05 -17.59
C VAL A 322 13.83 2.96 -16.41
N VAL A 323 12.80 3.63 -15.92
CA VAL A 323 12.92 4.50 -14.73
C VAL A 323 13.33 3.66 -13.52
N PRO A 324 14.37 4.06 -12.77
CA PRO A 324 14.76 3.36 -11.56
C PRO A 324 13.62 3.38 -10.54
N SER A 325 13.10 2.20 -10.19
CA SER A 325 12.13 2.02 -9.12
C SER A 325 12.80 1.36 -7.92
N ARG A 326 12.35 1.72 -6.70
CA ARG A 326 12.86 1.15 -5.45
C ARG A 326 11.73 0.47 -4.65
N ALA A 327 10.49 0.55 -5.12
CA ALA A 327 9.31 0.00 -4.46
C ALA A 327 8.20 -0.29 -5.47
N THR A 328 7.15 -0.95 -5.00
CA THR A 328 5.85 -1.24 -5.66
C THR A 328 5.89 -2.20 -6.86
#